data_13c33521473131050ec36dc27d0d4453
#
_entry.id   13c33521473131050ec36dc27d0d4453
#
_cell.length_a   1.000
_cell.length_b   1.000
_cell.length_c   1.000
_cell.angle_alpha   90.00
_cell.angle_beta   90.00
_cell.angle_gamma   90.00
#
_symmetry.space_group_name_H-M   'P 1'
#
loop_
_entity.id
_entity.type
_entity.pdbx_description
1 polymer ?
#
loop_
_entity_poly.entity_id
_entity_poly.type
_entity_poly.pdbx_seq_one_letter_code
_entity_poly.pdbx_strand_id
1 'polypeptide(L)'
;QQTNKQDEALKLYDEILDVDKKNPEVLVAKGHLQKTFGDVKGSIKSYKSSYISDRFYGDAYWSLANLKTYRFSDDEISELESMTNDEYINDNEKIYMNFALGKAYEDINEYAKSFENYKKGNSLKKETSKFDLKQFSEECKNQMEVCSQDLFESKNDWGITSKEPIFILGLPRVGSTLLEQILASHSKVEATHELPNILALSHKLNSRKVLNKESRYPDVLLSLSAPQLKLIGEQYI
;
A
#
# COMPACT_ATOMS: atom_id res chain seq x y z
N GLN A 1 -4.96 22.23 -7.49
CA GLN A 1 -5.18 22.06 -6.03
C GLN A 1 -4.22 21.07 -5.38
N GLN A 2 -3.68 20.06 -6.10
CA GLN A 2 -2.69 19.11 -5.52
C GLN A 2 -1.30 19.71 -5.29
N THR A 3 -0.89 20.71 -6.08
CA THR A 3 0.44 21.33 -6.00
C THR A 3 0.68 22.09 -4.68
N ASN A 4 -0.33 22.79 -4.16
CA ASN A 4 -0.18 23.51 -2.89
C ASN A 4 0.02 22.58 -1.67
N LYS A 5 -0.56 21.38 -1.70
CA LYS A 5 -0.38 20.41 -0.59
C LYS A 5 0.98 19.73 -0.61
N GLN A 6 1.65 19.66 -1.76
CA GLN A 6 3.00 19.12 -1.87
C GLN A 6 4.03 20.00 -1.14
N ASP A 7 4.02 21.27 -1.43
CA ASP A 7 4.97 22.22 -0.82
C ASP A 7 4.77 22.32 0.69
N GLU A 8 3.49 22.27 1.15
CA GLU A 8 3.18 22.22 2.58
C GLU A 8 3.71 20.92 3.21
N ALA A 9 3.53 19.78 2.57
CA ALA A 9 4.00 18.50 3.09
C ALA A 9 5.53 18.44 3.14
N LEU A 10 6.23 18.91 2.09
CA LEU A 10 7.69 18.99 2.08
C LEU A 10 8.19 19.90 3.21
N LYS A 11 7.54 21.05 3.41
CA LYS A 11 7.88 21.98 4.48
C LYS A 11 7.71 21.35 5.87
N LEU A 12 6.63 20.59 6.09
CA LEU A 12 6.42 19.87 7.35
C LEU A 12 7.51 18.83 7.61
N TYR A 13 7.93 18.08 6.58
CA TYR A 13 9.06 17.15 6.72
C TYR A 13 10.35 17.89 7.04
N ASP A 14 10.59 19.06 6.44
CA ASP A 14 11.78 19.88 6.75
C ASP A 14 11.74 20.42 8.17
N GLU A 15 10.60 20.87 8.66
CA GLU A 15 10.41 21.30 10.05
C GLU A 15 10.67 20.17 11.06
N ILE A 16 10.24 18.94 10.76
CA ILE A 16 10.54 17.77 11.60
C ILE A 16 12.04 17.48 11.58
N LEU A 17 12.65 17.51 10.39
CA LEU A 17 14.08 17.24 10.22
C LEU A 17 14.98 18.35 10.80
N ASP A 18 14.46 19.57 10.99
CA ASP A 18 15.18 20.63 11.71
C ASP A 18 15.32 20.32 13.21
N VAL A 19 14.34 19.59 13.77
CA VAL A 19 14.35 19.15 15.16
C VAL A 19 15.10 17.81 15.29
N ASP A 20 14.83 16.85 14.42
CA ASP A 20 15.47 15.52 14.38
C ASP A 20 16.09 15.25 13.00
N LYS A 21 17.31 15.78 12.82
CA LYS A 21 18.03 15.75 11.52
C LYS A 21 18.36 14.35 11.01
N LYS A 22 18.30 13.35 11.87
CA LYS A 22 18.71 11.98 11.57
C LYS A 22 17.57 10.97 11.62
N ASN A 23 16.32 11.42 11.58
CA ASN A 23 15.16 10.53 11.58
C ASN A 23 15.06 9.78 10.23
N PRO A 24 15.37 8.46 10.19
CA PRO A 24 15.41 7.70 8.95
C PRO A 24 14.03 7.55 8.32
N GLU A 25 12.97 7.40 9.12
CA GLU A 25 11.60 7.26 8.65
C GLU A 25 11.12 8.54 7.93
N VAL A 26 11.38 9.70 8.53
CA VAL A 26 10.98 11.00 7.96
C VAL A 26 11.77 11.25 6.67
N LEU A 27 13.04 10.88 6.61
CA LEU A 27 13.85 10.99 5.40
C LEU A 27 13.32 10.11 4.28
N VAL A 28 12.91 8.86 4.57
CA VAL A 28 12.28 7.98 3.57
C VAL A 28 10.93 8.52 3.12
N ALA A 29 10.07 8.96 4.06
CA ALA A 29 8.77 9.56 3.75
C ALA A 29 8.90 10.79 2.84
N LYS A 30 9.88 11.67 3.13
CA LYS A 30 10.22 12.81 2.26
C LYS A 30 10.65 12.35 0.87
N GLY A 31 11.49 11.32 0.79
CA GLY A 31 11.92 10.72 -0.47
C GLY A 31 10.75 10.16 -1.29
N HIS A 32 9.78 9.52 -0.65
CA HIS A 32 8.56 9.04 -1.31
C HIS A 32 7.72 10.18 -1.88
N LEU A 33 7.56 11.26 -1.13
CA LEU A 33 6.85 12.44 -1.61
C LEU A 33 7.57 13.04 -2.83
N GLN A 34 8.89 13.24 -2.76
CA GLN A 34 9.71 13.75 -3.86
C GLN A 34 9.60 12.87 -5.11
N LYS A 35 9.67 11.54 -4.95
CA LYS A 35 9.48 10.57 -6.03
C LYS A 35 8.10 10.72 -6.69
N THR A 36 7.04 10.85 -5.89
CA THR A 36 5.66 10.98 -6.38
C THR A 36 5.48 12.20 -7.27
N PHE A 37 6.20 13.27 -6.99
CA PHE A 37 6.16 14.51 -7.77
C PHE A 37 7.27 14.63 -8.82
N GLY A 38 8.00 13.54 -9.07
CA GLY A 38 8.98 13.46 -10.15
C GLY A 38 10.38 14.00 -9.80
N ASP A 39 10.61 14.47 -8.56
CA ASP A 39 11.94 14.85 -8.09
C ASP A 39 12.76 13.60 -7.72
N VAL A 40 13.21 12.87 -8.75
CA VAL A 40 14.01 11.65 -8.58
C VAL A 40 15.35 11.97 -7.91
N LYS A 41 15.98 13.10 -8.20
CA LYS A 41 17.27 13.48 -7.59
C LYS A 41 17.12 13.76 -6.11
N GLY A 42 16.09 14.49 -5.72
CA GLY A 42 15.75 14.75 -4.33
C GLY A 42 15.44 13.44 -3.59
N SER A 43 14.65 12.55 -4.18
CA SER A 43 14.30 11.27 -3.54
C SER A 43 15.54 10.40 -3.28
N ILE A 44 16.48 10.30 -4.24
CA ILE A 44 17.76 9.60 -4.03
C ILE A 44 18.53 10.20 -2.87
N LYS A 45 18.63 11.54 -2.80
CA LYS A 45 19.32 12.23 -1.71
C LYS A 45 18.67 11.92 -0.35
N SER A 46 17.35 11.96 -0.27
CA SER A 46 16.61 11.70 0.97
C SER A 46 16.80 10.25 1.43
N TYR A 47 16.68 9.26 0.53
CA TYR A 47 16.91 7.86 0.87
C TYR A 47 18.36 7.58 1.27
N LYS A 48 19.34 8.18 0.59
CA LYS A 48 20.75 8.08 0.99
C LYS A 48 21.00 8.69 2.37
N SER A 49 20.42 9.84 2.63
CA SER A 49 20.51 10.46 3.97
C SER A 49 19.91 9.60 5.06
N SER A 50 18.85 8.82 4.75
CA SER A 50 18.23 7.90 5.67
C SER A 50 19.18 6.77 6.08
N TYR A 51 19.75 6.03 5.14
CA TYR A 51 20.67 4.94 5.50
C TYR A 51 22.04 5.42 6.03
N ILE A 52 22.44 6.65 5.71
CA ILE A 52 23.61 7.28 6.35
C ILE A 52 23.33 7.62 7.82
N SER A 53 22.09 8.00 8.15
CA SER A 53 21.70 8.30 9.53
C SER A 53 21.46 7.04 10.36
N ASP A 54 20.90 6.00 9.75
CA ASP A 54 20.75 4.66 10.31
C ASP A 54 21.02 3.61 9.22
N ARG A 55 22.23 3.01 9.28
CA ARG A 55 22.66 2.01 8.33
C ARG A 55 21.83 0.73 8.33
N PHE A 56 21.07 0.48 9.38
CA PHE A 56 20.24 -0.71 9.53
C PHE A 56 18.80 -0.49 9.07
N TYR A 57 18.44 0.71 8.66
CA TYR A 57 17.11 1.03 8.18
C TYR A 57 16.91 0.53 6.73
N GLY A 58 16.43 -0.71 6.62
CA GLY A 58 16.33 -1.45 5.35
C GLY A 58 15.42 -0.81 4.30
N ASP A 59 14.35 -0.12 4.73
CA ASP A 59 13.42 0.53 3.79
C ASP A 59 14.11 1.59 2.92
N ALA A 60 15.14 2.27 3.43
CA ALA A 60 15.90 3.23 2.63
C ALA A 60 16.58 2.59 1.42
N TYR A 61 17.17 1.40 1.59
CA TYR A 61 17.81 0.64 0.50
C TYR A 61 16.78 0.09 -0.48
N TRP A 62 15.68 -0.46 0.02
CA TRP A 62 14.59 -0.92 -0.82
C TRP A 62 13.97 0.23 -1.63
N SER A 63 13.79 1.38 -1.02
CA SER A 63 13.26 2.57 -1.68
C SER A 63 14.14 3.07 -2.81
N LEU A 64 15.47 3.00 -2.64
CA LEU A 64 16.44 3.26 -3.71
C LEU A 64 16.36 2.23 -4.83
N ALA A 65 16.35 0.95 -4.50
CA ALA A 65 16.20 -0.15 -5.46
C ALA A 65 14.91 0.00 -6.30
N ASN A 66 13.82 0.36 -5.64
CA ASN A 66 12.50 0.51 -6.26
C ASN A 66 12.34 1.77 -7.12
N LEU A 67 13.33 2.67 -7.14
CA LEU A 67 13.38 3.75 -8.14
C LEU A 67 13.64 3.21 -9.55
N LYS A 68 14.25 2.01 -9.68
CA LYS A 68 14.62 1.36 -10.93
C LYS A 68 15.67 2.11 -11.77
N THR A 69 15.95 3.36 -11.47
CA THR A 69 16.95 4.21 -12.11
C THR A 69 18.23 4.33 -11.29
N TYR A 70 18.16 3.97 -10.01
CA TYR A 70 19.33 3.92 -9.13
C TYR A 70 20.10 2.61 -9.36
N ARG A 71 21.42 2.69 -9.35
CA ARG A 71 22.31 1.54 -9.42
C ARG A 71 23.23 1.58 -8.20
N PHE A 72 23.21 0.49 -7.44
CA PHE A 72 24.11 0.33 -6.30
C PHE A 72 25.53 0.15 -6.78
N SER A 73 26.49 0.76 -6.09
CA SER A 73 27.92 0.49 -6.30
C SER A 73 28.31 -0.86 -5.67
N ASP A 74 29.47 -1.39 -6.06
CA ASP A 74 30.01 -2.64 -5.51
C ASP A 74 30.22 -2.54 -4.00
N ASP A 75 30.62 -1.37 -3.49
CA ASP A 75 30.78 -1.13 -2.06
C ASP A 75 29.42 -1.14 -1.33
N GLU A 76 28.38 -0.52 -1.90
CA GLU A 76 27.02 -0.53 -1.33
C GLU A 76 26.43 -1.95 -1.31
N ILE A 77 26.69 -2.75 -2.36
CA ILE A 77 26.27 -4.16 -2.42
C ILE A 77 26.98 -4.98 -1.34
N SER A 78 28.30 -4.82 -1.21
CA SER A 78 29.11 -5.56 -0.24
C SER A 78 28.70 -5.21 1.20
N GLU A 79 28.37 -3.93 1.46
CA GLU A 79 27.88 -3.49 2.76
C GLU A 79 26.50 -4.10 3.08
N LEU A 80 25.57 -4.09 2.13
CA LEU A 80 24.26 -4.72 2.27
C LEU A 80 24.35 -6.22 2.53
N GLU A 81 25.24 -6.94 1.83
CA GLU A 81 25.49 -8.37 2.07
C GLU A 81 25.97 -8.64 3.49
N SER A 82 26.91 -7.83 3.97
CA SER A 82 27.42 -7.93 5.33
C SER A 82 26.29 -7.78 6.36
N MET A 83 25.42 -6.77 6.16
CA MET A 83 24.33 -6.48 7.08
C MET A 83 23.24 -7.56 7.07
N THR A 84 22.90 -8.16 5.92
CA THR A 84 21.87 -9.22 5.89
C THR A 84 22.27 -10.47 6.67
N ASN A 85 23.57 -10.67 6.90
CA ASN A 85 24.10 -11.79 7.68
C ASN A 85 24.28 -11.44 9.18
N ASP A 86 24.06 -10.22 9.58
CA ASP A 86 24.19 -9.78 10.98
C ASP A 86 22.99 -10.28 11.81
N GLU A 87 23.26 -10.98 12.92
CA GLU A 87 22.25 -11.55 13.79
C GLU A 87 21.48 -10.49 14.61
N TYR A 88 22.05 -9.31 14.77
CA TYR A 88 21.44 -8.22 15.55
C TYR A 88 20.41 -7.42 14.76
N ILE A 89 20.36 -7.61 13.45
CA ILE A 89 19.37 -6.93 12.60
C ILE A 89 18.05 -7.71 12.62
N ASN A 90 16.96 -7.02 12.86
CA ASN A 90 15.62 -7.64 12.88
C ASN A 90 15.18 -8.10 11.47
N ASP A 91 14.27 -9.06 11.44
CA ASP A 91 13.82 -9.68 10.19
C ASP A 91 13.13 -8.72 9.23
N ASN A 92 12.44 -7.69 9.75
CA ASN A 92 11.80 -6.70 8.87
C ASN A 92 12.83 -5.92 8.05
N GLU A 93 13.92 -5.50 8.69
CA GLU A 93 15.00 -4.80 7.98
C GLU A 93 15.71 -5.75 7.00
N LYS A 94 15.95 -7.00 7.42
CA LYS A 94 16.52 -8.03 6.53
C LYS A 94 15.65 -8.30 5.30
N ILE A 95 14.33 -8.25 5.42
CA ILE A 95 13.41 -8.39 4.28
C ILE A 95 13.69 -7.31 3.25
N TYR A 96 13.72 -6.05 3.66
CA TYR A 96 13.96 -4.91 2.76
C TYR A 96 15.35 -4.98 2.13
N MET A 97 16.39 -5.29 2.91
CA MET A 97 17.76 -5.41 2.44
C MET A 97 17.91 -6.54 1.42
N ASN A 98 17.29 -7.71 1.65
CA ASN A 98 17.32 -8.81 0.70
C ASN A 98 16.60 -8.45 -0.61
N PHE A 99 15.48 -7.73 -0.56
CA PHE A 99 14.84 -7.24 -1.79
C PHE A 99 15.70 -6.21 -2.52
N ALA A 100 16.39 -5.32 -1.81
CA ALA A 100 17.32 -4.37 -2.40
C ALA A 100 18.50 -5.07 -3.06
N LEU A 101 19.10 -6.08 -2.40
CA LEU A 101 20.16 -6.93 -2.98
C LEU A 101 19.66 -7.71 -4.19
N GLY A 102 18.45 -8.28 -4.12
CA GLY A 102 17.85 -8.95 -5.26
C GLY A 102 17.80 -8.06 -6.49
N LYS A 103 17.38 -6.79 -6.32
CA LYS A 103 17.37 -5.80 -7.41
C LYS A 103 18.77 -5.36 -7.83
N ALA A 104 19.69 -5.14 -6.88
CA ALA A 104 21.06 -4.76 -7.19
C ALA A 104 21.76 -5.80 -8.05
N TYR A 105 21.63 -7.09 -7.70
CA TYR A 105 22.19 -8.19 -8.49
C TYR A 105 21.49 -8.40 -9.85
N GLU A 106 20.18 -8.14 -9.94
CA GLU A 106 19.47 -8.12 -11.23
C GLU A 106 20.07 -7.06 -12.16
N ASP A 107 20.37 -5.89 -11.64
CA ASP A 107 20.90 -4.75 -12.40
C ASP A 107 22.30 -4.97 -12.98
N ILE A 108 23.09 -5.85 -12.37
CA ILE A 108 24.42 -6.26 -12.86
C ILE A 108 24.41 -7.64 -13.53
N ASN A 109 23.23 -8.20 -13.83
CA ASN A 109 22.99 -9.49 -14.49
C ASN A 109 23.48 -10.74 -13.71
N GLU A 110 23.67 -10.62 -12.40
CA GLU A 110 23.99 -11.72 -11.49
C GLU A 110 22.70 -12.42 -11.04
N TYR A 111 21.95 -13.00 -11.99
CA TYR A 111 20.58 -13.49 -11.77
C TYR A 111 20.46 -14.59 -10.72
N ALA A 112 21.48 -15.43 -10.57
CA ALA A 112 21.49 -16.47 -9.53
C ALA A 112 21.49 -15.85 -8.13
N LYS A 113 22.33 -14.86 -7.89
CA LYS A 113 22.40 -14.13 -6.63
C LYS A 113 21.12 -13.30 -6.41
N SER A 114 20.62 -12.68 -7.48
CA SER A 114 19.34 -11.95 -7.44
C SER A 114 18.21 -12.85 -6.96
N PHE A 115 18.03 -14.02 -7.56
CA PHE A 115 17.00 -14.98 -7.17
C PHE A 115 17.13 -15.44 -5.73
N GLU A 116 18.35 -15.79 -5.27
CA GLU A 116 18.57 -16.23 -3.89
C GLU A 116 18.23 -15.14 -2.87
N ASN A 117 18.54 -13.87 -3.15
CA ASN A 117 18.18 -12.77 -2.27
C ASN A 117 16.64 -12.52 -2.25
N TYR A 118 15.98 -12.51 -3.42
CA TYR A 118 14.51 -12.44 -3.46
C TYR A 118 13.86 -13.61 -2.73
N LYS A 119 14.40 -14.82 -2.86
CA LYS A 119 13.89 -16.00 -2.14
C LYS A 119 14.04 -15.86 -0.63
N LYS A 120 15.20 -15.39 -0.13
CA LYS A 120 15.42 -15.12 1.31
C LYS A 120 14.45 -14.07 1.82
N GLY A 121 14.34 -12.93 1.15
CA GLY A 121 13.42 -11.87 1.53
C GLY A 121 11.96 -12.35 1.58
N ASN A 122 11.51 -13.12 0.57
CA ASN A 122 10.16 -13.70 0.54
C ASN A 122 9.94 -14.74 1.64
N SER A 123 10.94 -15.57 1.97
CA SER A 123 10.84 -16.55 3.06
C SER A 123 10.67 -15.86 4.40
N LEU A 124 11.50 -14.87 4.72
CA LEU A 124 11.37 -14.06 5.94
C LEU A 124 10.01 -13.33 5.98
N LYS A 125 9.58 -12.75 4.86
CA LYS A 125 8.27 -12.09 4.78
C LYS A 125 7.13 -13.05 5.04
N LYS A 126 7.20 -14.27 4.54
CA LYS A 126 6.20 -15.32 4.78
C LYS A 126 6.13 -15.71 6.26
N GLU A 127 7.27 -15.84 6.94
CA GLU A 127 7.35 -16.18 8.37
C GLU A 127 6.77 -15.07 9.26
N THR A 128 6.99 -13.81 8.89
CA THR A 128 6.44 -12.66 9.61
C THR A 128 4.98 -12.35 9.24
N SER A 129 4.48 -12.91 8.15
CA SER A 129 3.10 -12.70 7.69
C SER A 129 2.12 -13.54 8.52
N LYS A 130 1.05 -12.90 8.99
CA LYS A 130 -0.08 -13.56 9.65
C LYS A 130 -1.16 -14.03 8.66
N PHE A 131 -0.81 -14.15 7.37
CA PHE A 131 -1.77 -14.55 6.35
C PHE A 131 -2.13 -16.03 6.49
N ASP A 132 -3.41 -16.30 6.70
CA ASP A 132 -3.99 -17.65 6.75
C ASP A 132 -4.85 -17.88 5.48
N LEU A 133 -4.35 -18.73 4.60
CA LEU A 133 -5.04 -19.07 3.35
C LEU A 133 -6.40 -19.73 3.60
N LYS A 134 -6.53 -20.52 4.69
CA LYS A 134 -7.78 -21.19 5.00
C LYS A 134 -8.83 -20.18 5.44
N GLN A 135 -8.47 -19.29 6.36
CA GLN A 135 -9.35 -18.21 6.79
C GLN A 135 -9.75 -17.32 5.60
N PHE A 136 -8.80 -16.92 4.77
CA PHE A 136 -9.09 -16.11 3.58
C PHE A 136 -10.07 -16.81 2.62
N SER A 137 -9.88 -18.13 2.40
CA SER A 137 -10.79 -18.91 1.54
C SER A 137 -12.20 -19.02 2.12
N GLU A 138 -12.30 -19.15 3.44
CA GLU A 138 -13.60 -19.18 4.16
C GLU A 138 -14.29 -17.82 4.06
N GLU A 139 -13.56 -16.72 4.24
CA GLU A 139 -14.08 -15.36 4.07
C GLU A 139 -14.60 -15.11 2.64
N CYS A 140 -13.86 -15.54 1.61
CA CYS A 140 -14.31 -15.44 0.22
C CYS A 140 -15.60 -16.24 -0.02
N LYS A 141 -15.68 -17.47 0.49
CA LYS A 141 -16.90 -18.29 0.36
C LYS A 141 -18.08 -17.63 1.04
N ASN A 142 -17.91 -17.15 2.26
CA ASN A 142 -18.96 -16.46 2.99
C ASN A 142 -19.45 -15.22 2.24
N GLN A 143 -18.53 -14.43 1.65
CA GLN A 143 -18.93 -13.28 0.82
C GLN A 143 -19.76 -13.71 -0.40
N MET A 144 -19.39 -14.80 -1.07
CA MET A 144 -20.14 -15.32 -2.22
C MET A 144 -21.53 -15.82 -1.82
N GLU A 145 -21.65 -16.45 -0.65
CA GLU A 145 -22.92 -16.97 -0.14
C GLU A 145 -23.87 -15.84 0.31
N VAL A 146 -23.35 -14.86 1.03
CA VAL A 146 -24.14 -13.73 1.54
C VAL A 146 -24.51 -12.74 0.44
N CYS A 147 -23.54 -12.38 -0.42
CA CYS A 147 -23.75 -11.45 -1.54
C CYS A 147 -24.40 -12.15 -2.74
N SER A 148 -25.48 -12.87 -2.51
CA SER A 148 -26.24 -13.58 -3.52
C SER A 148 -27.14 -12.64 -4.34
N GLN A 149 -27.61 -13.14 -5.47
CA GLN A 149 -28.59 -12.43 -6.29
C GLN A 149 -29.84 -12.06 -5.48
N ASP A 150 -30.32 -12.97 -4.63
CA ASP A 150 -31.50 -12.72 -3.78
C ASP A 150 -31.30 -11.56 -2.81
N LEU A 151 -30.09 -11.39 -2.25
CA LEU A 151 -29.79 -10.23 -1.40
C LEU A 151 -29.95 -8.93 -2.19
N PHE A 152 -29.38 -8.86 -3.38
CA PHE A 152 -29.44 -7.65 -4.21
C PHE A 152 -30.87 -7.37 -4.69
N GLU A 153 -31.62 -8.37 -5.10
CA GLU A 153 -33.01 -8.21 -5.53
C GLU A 153 -33.91 -7.76 -4.38
N SER A 154 -33.76 -8.35 -3.19
CA SER A 154 -34.57 -8.00 -2.02
C SER A 154 -34.30 -6.60 -1.47
N LYS A 155 -33.15 -6.01 -1.79
CA LYS A 155 -32.70 -4.69 -1.31
C LYS A 155 -32.48 -3.68 -2.45
N ASN A 156 -32.96 -3.94 -3.64
CA ASN A 156 -32.68 -3.18 -4.85
C ASN A 156 -32.93 -1.66 -4.70
N ASP A 157 -34.01 -1.27 -4.03
CA ASP A 157 -34.41 0.14 -3.86
C ASP A 157 -33.96 0.75 -2.51
N TRP A 158 -33.08 0.06 -1.75
CA TRP A 158 -32.72 0.49 -0.40
C TRP A 158 -31.51 1.42 -0.35
N GLY A 159 -30.78 1.55 -1.44
CA GLY A 159 -29.60 2.40 -1.55
C GLY A 159 -29.94 3.84 -1.96
N ILE A 160 -28.94 4.52 -2.45
CA ILE A 160 -29.08 5.83 -3.12
C ILE A 160 -29.03 5.65 -4.62
N THR A 161 -29.75 6.49 -5.35
CA THR A 161 -29.74 6.51 -6.80
C THR A 161 -28.83 7.64 -7.28
N SER A 162 -27.52 7.40 -7.34
CA SER A 162 -26.56 8.30 -7.95
C SER A 162 -25.96 7.68 -9.22
N LYS A 163 -25.78 8.51 -10.25
CA LYS A 163 -25.11 8.12 -11.50
C LYS A 163 -23.69 8.67 -11.61
N GLU A 164 -23.21 9.32 -10.56
CA GLU A 164 -21.90 9.99 -10.56
C GLU A 164 -20.72 9.02 -10.41
N PRO A 165 -20.75 8.01 -9.54
CA PRO A 165 -19.62 7.13 -9.36
C PRO A 165 -19.42 6.17 -10.54
N ILE A 166 -18.18 6.09 -11.01
CA ILE A 166 -17.73 5.07 -11.96
C ILE A 166 -16.80 4.12 -11.20
N PHE A 167 -17.21 2.87 -11.03
CA PHE A 167 -16.41 1.87 -10.33
C PHE A 167 -15.54 1.08 -11.32
N ILE A 168 -14.23 1.07 -11.08
CA ILE A 168 -13.28 0.21 -11.79
C ILE A 168 -12.92 -0.96 -10.88
N LEU A 169 -13.28 -2.17 -11.29
CA LEU A 169 -13.05 -3.39 -10.53
C LEU A 169 -12.08 -4.31 -11.28
N GLY A 170 -11.19 -4.94 -10.54
CA GLY A 170 -10.26 -5.90 -11.11
C GLY A 170 -9.23 -6.39 -10.11
N LEU A 171 -8.47 -7.41 -10.52
CA LEU A 171 -7.35 -7.91 -9.72
C LEU A 171 -6.18 -6.92 -9.75
N PRO A 172 -5.28 -6.96 -8.76
CA PRO A 172 -4.05 -6.17 -8.81
C PRO A 172 -3.29 -6.36 -10.13
N ARG A 173 -2.75 -5.29 -10.68
CA ARG A 173 -1.98 -5.28 -11.95
C ARG A 173 -2.78 -5.53 -13.23
N VAL A 174 -4.11 -5.44 -13.18
CA VAL A 174 -5.01 -5.61 -14.36
C VAL A 174 -5.06 -4.36 -15.27
N GLY A 175 -4.44 -3.27 -14.86
CA GLY A 175 -4.45 -2.00 -15.62
C GLY A 175 -5.54 -1.00 -15.18
N SER A 176 -6.07 -1.15 -13.98
CA SER A 176 -7.07 -0.24 -13.40
C SER A 176 -6.65 1.23 -13.45
N THR A 177 -5.41 1.53 -13.07
CA THR A 177 -4.85 2.90 -13.14
C THR A 177 -4.81 3.44 -14.57
N LEU A 178 -4.47 2.62 -15.56
CA LEU A 178 -4.48 3.04 -16.96
C LEU A 178 -5.91 3.37 -17.42
N LEU A 179 -6.87 2.52 -17.10
CA LEU A 179 -8.28 2.76 -17.43
C LEU A 179 -8.81 4.02 -16.75
N GLU A 180 -8.46 4.23 -15.48
CA GLU A 180 -8.80 5.46 -14.74
C GLU A 180 -8.26 6.70 -15.47
N GLN A 181 -6.99 6.70 -15.86
CA GLN A 181 -6.38 7.83 -16.58
C GLN A 181 -7.01 8.08 -17.96
N ILE A 182 -7.41 7.00 -18.66
CA ILE A 182 -8.15 7.13 -19.93
C ILE A 182 -9.50 7.81 -19.69
N LEU A 183 -10.26 7.39 -18.70
CA LEU A 183 -11.55 7.99 -18.35
C LEU A 183 -11.39 9.45 -17.87
N ALA A 184 -10.38 9.71 -17.05
CA ALA A 184 -10.07 11.05 -16.55
C ALA A 184 -9.58 12.03 -17.61
N SER A 185 -9.21 11.56 -18.80
CA SER A 185 -8.93 12.45 -19.95
C SER A 185 -10.17 13.17 -20.46
N HIS A 186 -11.37 12.71 -20.09
CA HIS A 186 -12.62 13.36 -20.42
C HIS A 186 -12.91 14.52 -19.45
N SER A 187 -13.27 15.70 -19.98
CA SER A 187 -13.47 16.93 -19.19
C SER A 187 -14.57 16.90 -18.10
N LYS A 188 -15.43 15.88 -18.11
CA LYS A 188 -16.50 15.67 -17.12
C LYS A 188 -16.20 14.53 -16.14
N VAL A 189 -15.04 13.91 -16.22
CA VAL A 189 -14.65 12.80 -15.36
C VAL A 189 -13.46 13.23 -14.52
N GLU A 190 -13.57 13.10 -13.22
CA GLU A 190 -12.49 13.32 -12.26
C GLU A 190 -11.96 11.97 -11.81
N ALA A 191 -10.64 11.77 -11.92
CA ALA A 191 -9.99 10.60 -11.35
C ALA A 191 -9.83 10.78 -9.84
N THR A 192 -10.09 9.70 -9.12
CA THR A 192 -9.76 9.63 -7.71
C THR A 192 -8.52 8.76 -7.53
N HIS A 193 -8.04 8.46 -6.43
CA HIS A 193 -7.04 7.42 -6.20
C HIS A 193 -7.72 6.14 -5.69
N GLU A 194 -6.97 5.09 -5.43
CA GLU A 194 -7.46 3.92 -4.70
C GLU A 194 -7.89 4.36 -3.29
N LEU A 195 -9.14 4.81 -3.18
CA LEU A 195 -9.67 5.33 -1.93
C LEU A 195 -10.02 4.18 -0.98
N PRO A 196 -9.68 4.28 0.31
CA PRO A 196 -9.97 3.25 1.30
C PRO A 196 -11.44 3.25 1.76
N ASN A 197 -12.33 4.01 1.13
CA ASN A 197 -13.69 4.28 1.60
C ASN A 197 -14.52 2.99 1.74
N ILE A 198 -14.48 2.09 0.76
CA ILE A 198 -15.21 0.81 0.82
C ILE A 198 -14.65 -0.09 1.94
N LEU A 199 -13.30 -0.17 2.06
CA LEU A 199 -12.67 -0.91 3.15
C LEU A 199 -13.00 -0.31 4.51
N ALA A 200 -12.99 1.02 4.64
CA ALA A 200 -13.37 1.71 5.86
C ALA A 200 -14.84 1.45 6.24
N LEU A 201 -15.75 1.40 5.26
CA LEU A 201 -17.15 1.04 5.49
C LEU A 201 -17.30 -0.41 5.96
N SER A 202 -16.58 -1.37 5.35
CA SER A 202 -16.60 -2.78 5.78
C SER A 202 -16.06 -2.94 7.21
N HIS A 203 -14.95 -2.26 7.54
CA HIS A 203 -14.42 -2.23 8.91
C HIS A 203 -15.40 -1.60 9.91
N LYS A 204 -16.08 -0.53 9.53
CA LYS A 204 -17.13 0.10 10.36
C LYS A 204 -18.30 -0.85 10.60
N LEU A 205 -18.70 -1.63 9.62
CA LEU A 205 -19.72 -2.66 9.74
C LEU A 205 -19.27 -3.83 10.62
N ASN A 206 -18.00 -4.22 10.58
CA ASN A 206 -17.43 -5.24 11.46
C ASN A 206 -17.43 -4.84 12.95
N SER A 207 -17.37 -3.55 13.25
CA SER A 207 -17.34 -3.03 14.62
C SER A 207 -18.75 -2.79 15.21
N ARG A 208 -19.81 -2.91 14.43
CA ARG A 208 -21.18 -2.65 14.91
C ARG A 208 -21.75 -3.86 15.63
N LYS A 209 -22.16 -3.66 16.88
CA LYS A 209 -23.09 -4.56 17.59
C LYS A 209 -24.49 -4.30 17.05
N VAL A 210 -25.00 -5.20 16.22
CA VAL A 210 -26.38 -5.12 15.71
C VAL A 210 -27.25 -6.04 16.57
N LEU A 211 -28.20 -5.46 17.31
CA LEU A 211 -29.25 -6.18 18.09
C LEU A 211 -28.70 -7.30 19.00
N ASN A 212 -27.70 -7.00 19.82
CA ASN A 212 -27.07 -7.96 20.75
C ASN A 212 -26.47 -9.22 20.11
N LYS A 213 -26.27 -9.24 18.79
CA LYS A 213 -25.52 -10.27 18.08
C LYS A 213 -24.30 -9.63 17.41
N GLU A 214 -23.16 -10.23 17.59
CA GLU A 214 -21.95 -9.87 16.84
C GLU A 214 -22.07 -10.40 15.40
N SER A 215 -22.79 -9.67 14.57
CA SER A 215 -22.83 -9.96 13.14
C SER A 215 -21.73 -9.16 12.47
N ARG A 216 -20.83 -9.84 11.76
CA ARG A 216 -19.72 -9.26 11.02
C ARG A 216 -20.06 -9.10 9.54
N TYR A 217 -19.31 -8.27 8.85
CA TYR A 217 -19.34 -8.24 7.40
C TYR A 217 -18.79 -9.59 6.86
N PRO A 218 -19.46 -10.24 5.87
CA PRO A 218 -20.62 -9.74 5.11
C PRO A 218 -21.99 -10.02 5.75
N ASP A 219 -22.13 -10.88 6.74
CA ASP A 219 -23.42 -11.34 7.31
C ASP A 219 -24.31 -10.19 7.79
N VAL A 220 -23.71 -9.11 8.28
CA VAL A 220 -24.42 -7.90 8.70
C VAL A 220 -25.28 -7.30 7.59
N LEU A 221 -24.92 -7.52 6.31
CA LEU A 221 -25.67 -7.02 5.15
C LEU A 221 -27.09 -7.60 5.10
N LEU A 222 -27.30 -8.82 5.60
CA LEU A 222 -28.62 -9.46 5.66
C LEU A 222 -29.57 -8.71 6.60
N SER A 223 -29.05 -8.14 7.68
CA SER A 223 -29.83 -7.50 8.74
C SER A 223 -29.95 -5.97 8.63
N LEU A 224 -29.20 -5.34 7.71
CA LEU A 224 -29.30 -3.88 7.50
C LEU A 224 -30.68 -3.50 6.94
N SER A 225 -31.27 -2.45 7.51
CA SER A 225 -32.52 -1.85 7.05
C SER A 225 -32.29 -0.86 5.90
N ALA A 226 -33.36 -0.52 5.16
CA ALA A 226 -33.30 0.45 4.08
C ALA A 226 -32.72 1.82 4.50
N PRO A 227 -33.14 2.43 5.66
CA PRO A 227 -32.51 3.67 6.12
C PRO A 227 -31.00 3.54 6.40
N GLN A 228 -30.54 2.38 6.90
CA GLN A 228 -29.13 2.16 7.17
C GLN A 228 -28.31 2.04 5.87
N LEU A 229 -28.81 1.30 4.87
CA LEU A 229 -28.17 1.20 3.57
C LEU A 229 -28.11 2.55 2.84
N LYS A 230 -29.22 3.30 2.90
CA LYS A 230 -29.27 4.64 2.34
C LYS A 230 -28.22 5.57 2.98
N LEU A 231 -28.12 5.56 4.31
CA LEU A 231 -27.13 6.34 5.06
C LEU A 231 -25.70 5.96 4.69
N ILE A 232 -25.42 4.67 4.49
CA ILE A 232 -24.09 4.19 4.04
C ILE A 232 -23.78 4.72 2.65
N GLY A 233 -24.75 4.67 1.73
CA GLY A 233 -24.61 5.23 0.39
C GLY A 233 -24.34 6.73 0.40
N GLU A 234 -25.10 7.50 1.19
CA GLU A 234 -24.94 8.95 1.37
C GLU A 234 -23.56 9.33 1.96
N GLN A 235 -22.97 8.46 2.79
CA GLN A 235 -21.63 8.68 3.35
C GLN A 235 -20.51 8.36 2.35
N TYR A 236 -20.82 7.61 1.30
CA TYR A 236 -19.85 7.23 0.28
C TYR A 236 -19.70 8.29 -0.82
N ILE A 237 -20.82 8.90 -1.24
CA ILE A 237 -20.88 9.99 -2.22
C ILE A 237 -20.43 11.31 -1.57
#